data_8f786df351681e74de7eb7688f164e05
#
_entry.id   8f786df351681e74de7eb7688f164e05
#
_cell.length_a   1.000
_cell.length_b   1.000
_cell.length_c   1.000
_cell.angle_alpha   90.00
_cell.angle_beta   90.00
_cell.angle_gamma   90.00
#
_symmetry.space_group_name_H-M   'P 1'
#
loop_
_entity.id
_entity.type
_entity.pdbx_description
1 polymer ?
#
loop_
_entity_poly.entity_id
_entity_poly.type
_entity_poly.pdbx_seq_one_letter_code
_entity_poly.pdbx_strand_id
1 'polypeptide(L)'
;NNAYLLPEVLMGNIRITMIFLRKFMLSTVLLVVLTISVSGCSVFMAAKQPEKKDISLLKEGVSRAVLISEFGAPVISEYKNDKRFEIFKFVQGYSTGAKAGRAFFHGAASVATLGLWELVGTPAEITFNGDEMAFQVSYDENDLVDEVKLITKE
;
A
#
# COMPACT_ATOMS: atom_id res chain seq x y z
N ASN A 1 12.06 54.98 -47.22
CA ASN A 1 12.56 53.61 -47.37
C ASN A 1 12.40 52.74 -46.07
N ASN A 2 11.33 52.92 -45.29
CA ASN A 2 11.14 52.15 -44.04
C ASN A 2 10.06 51.06 -44.16
N ALA A 3 9.47 50.84 -45.32
CA ALA A 3 8.35 49.91 -45.52
C ALA A 3 8.78 48.42 -45.47
N TYR A 4 10.05 48.13 -45.64
CA TYR A 4 10.56 46.72 -45.67
C TYR A 4 11.06 46.21 -44.31
N LEU A 5 11.23 47.12 -43.31
CA LEU A 5 11.75 46.74 -41.96
C LEU A 5 10.65 46.24 -41.02
N LEU A 6 9.40 46.62 -41.24
CA LEU A 6 8.26 46.21 -40.42
C LEU A 6 7.94 44.71 -40.46
N PRO A 7 7.97 44.02 -41.59
CA PRO A 7 7.67 42.58 -41.61
C PRO A 7 8.80 41.72 -40.99
N GLU A 8 10.06 42.14 -41.09
CA GLU A 8 11.16 41.39 -40.45
C GLU A 8 11.15 41.49 -38.90
N VAL A 9 10.88 42.69 -38.39
CA VAL A 9 10.75 42.89 -36.95
C VAL A 9 9.54 42.16 -36.36
N LEU A 10 8.42 42.14 -37.10
CA LEU A 10 7.21 41.41 -36.70
C LEU A 10 7.44 39.89 -36.72
N MET A 11 8.09 39.36 -37.78
CA MET A 11 8.45 37.92 -37.86
C MET A 11 9.47 37.52 -36.81
N GLY A 12 10.43 38.40 -36.45
CA GLY A 12 11.39 38.18 -35.36
C GLY A 12 10.68 38.04 -34.01
N ASN A 13 9.74 38.94 -33.69
CA ASN A 13 8.97 38.88 -32.48
C ASN A 13 8.09 37.64 -32.35
N ILE A 14 7.43 37.23 -33.45
CA ILE A 14 6.64 36.00 -33.52
C ILE A 14 7.52 34.75 -33.27
N ARG A 15 8.70 34.68 -33.87
CA ARG A 15 9.63 33.59 -33.66
C ARG A 15 10.08 33.49 -32.19
N ILE A 16 10.44 34.62 -31.58
CA ILE A 16 10.86 34.68 -30.20
C ILE A 16 9.72 34.24 -29.28
N THR A 17 8.52 34.74 -29.49
CA THR A 17 7.32 34.36 -28.71
C THR A 17 7.03 32.86 -28.85
N MET A 18 7.11 32.28 -30.02
CA MET A 18 6.90 30.85 -30.23
C MET A 18 7.96 29.99 -29.53
N ILE A 19 9.23 30.44 -29.54
CA ILE A 19 10.30 29.74 -28.82
C ILE A 19 10.08 29.77 -27.30
N PHE A 20 9.66 30.91 -26.76
CA PHE A 20 9.32 31.06 -25.34
C PHE A 20 8.12 30.16 -24.97
N LEU A 21 7.05 30.17 -25.76
CA LEU A 21 5.86 29.36 -25.53
C LEU A 21 6.18 27.86 -25.57
N ARG A 22 6.99 27.44 -26.53
CA ARG A 22 7.46 26.04 -26.63
C ARG A 22 8.32 25.62 -25.43
N LYS A 23 9.25 26.46 -24.98
CA LYS A 23 10.07 26.18 -23.80
C LYS A 23 9.22 26.12 -22.55
N PHE A 24 8.28 27.05 -22.39
CA PHE A 24 7.34 27.06 -21.26
C PHE A 24 6.48 25.80 -21.24
N MET A 25 5.88 25.41 -22.36
CA MET A 25 5.11 24.16 -22.46
C MET A 25 5.98 22.93 -22.15
N LEU A 26 7.20 22.87 -22.66
CA LEU A 26 8.10 21.73 -22.41
C LEU A 26 8.49 21.66 -20.93
N SER A 27 8.77 22.78 -20.30
CA SER A 27 9.08 22.88 -18.87
C SER A 27 7.87 22.44 -18.01
N THR A 28 6.65 22.88 -18.38
CA THR A 28 5.42 22.49 -17.66
C THR A 28 5.15 21.00 -17.79
N VAL A 29 5.30 20.44 -19.00
CA VAL A 29 5.14 18.99 -19.22
C VAL A 29 6.18 18.20 -18.42
N LEU A 30 7.44 18.63 -18.43
CA LEU A 30 8.50 17.98 -17.67
C LEU A 30 8.22 18.04 -16.16
N LEU A 31 7.73 19.17 -15.64
CA LEU A 31 7.35 19.31 -14.23
C LEU A 31 6.20 18.38 -13.86
N VAL A 32 5.17 18.29 -14.72
CA VAL A 32 4.03 17.38 -14.50
C VAL A 32 4.47 15.92 -14.52
N VAL A 33 5.31 15.52 -15.48
CA VAL A 33 5.85 14.15 -15.53
C VAL A 33 6.68 13.84 -14.28
N LEU A 34 7.50 14.77 -13.82
CA LEU A 34 8.33 14.60 -12.62
C LEU A 34 7.46 14.44 -11.37
N THR A 35 6.39 15.23 -11.22
CA THR A 35 5.47 15.13 -10.08
C THR A 35 4.70 13.80 -10.08
N ILE A 36 4.24 13.32 -11.23
CA ILE A 36 3.55 12.03 -11.34
C ILE A 36 4.51 10.86 -10.99
N SER A 37 5.78 10.95 -11.37
CA SER A 37 6.76 9.89 -11.11
C SER A 37 7.11 9.73 -9.63
N VAL A 38 7.02 10.80 -8.82
CA VAL A 38 7.34 10.79 -7.38
C VAL A 38 6.10 10.48 -6.53
N SER A 39 4.89 10.71 -7.03
CA SER A 39 3.63 10.65 -6.27
C SER A 39 3.10 9.23 -5.99
N GLY A 40 3.85 8.18 -6.29
CA GLY A 40 3.32 6.81 -6.26
C GLY A 40 3.74 5.95 -5.08
N CYS A 41 4.83 6.28 -4.37
CA CYS A 41 5.42 5.35 -3.41
C CYS A 41 4.53 5.14 -2.17
N SER A 42 4.10 6.20 -1.50
CA SER A 42 3.25 6.10 -0.31
C SER A 42 1.86 5.55 -0.62
N VAL A 43 1.26 5.93 -1.75
CA VAL A 43 -0.02 5.39 -2.23
C VAL A 43 0.10 3.89 -2.50
N PHE A 44 1.14 3.47 -3.20
CA PHE A 44 1.38 2.06 -3.50
C PHE A 44 1.64 1.25 -2.23
N MET A 45 2.45 1.76 -1.30
CA MET A 45 2.73 1.11 -0.02
C MET A 45 1.47 0.94 0.80
N ALA A 46 0.64 1.98 0.95
CA ALA A 46 -0.63 1.92 1.66
C ALA A 46 -1.59 0.86 1.04
N ALA A 47 -1.65 0.78 -0.30
CA ALA A 47 -2.47 -0.21 -1.00
C ALA A 47 -1.95 -1.64 -0.85
N LYS A 48 -0.64 -1.84 -0.68
CA LYS A 48 0.03 -3.15 -0.54
C LYS A 48 0.19 -3.63 0.89
N GLN A 49 -0.23 -2.87 1.88
CA GLN A 49 -0.22 -3.31 3.28
C GLN A 49 -0.95 -4.66 3.45
N PRO A 50 -0.52 -5.49 4.43
CA PRO A 50 -1.15 -6.77 4.70
C PRO A 50 -2.66 -6.67 4.88
N GLU A 51 -3.38 -7.72 4.52
CA GLU A 51 -4.82 -7.78 4.68
C GLU A 51 -5.20 -8.15 6.11
N LYS A 52 -6.33 -7.59 6.56
CA LYS A 52 -6.91 -7.95 7.83
C LYS A 52 -7.39 -9.39 7.78
N LYS A 53 -6.88 -10.22 8.68
CA LYS A 53 -7.32 -11.60 8.89
C LYS A 53 -8.51 -11.64 9.85
N ASP A 54 -9.43 -12.57 9.62
CA ASP A 54 -10.58 -12.77 10.50
C ASP A 54 -10.21 -13.64 11.71
N ILE A 55 -9.66 -13.00 12.74
CA ILE A 55 -9.31 -13.68 13.99
C ILE A 55 -10.52 -14.22 14.76
N SER A 56 -11.76 -13.84 14.41
CA SER A 56 -12.96 -14.38 15.06
C SER A 56 -13.19 -15.87 14.74
N LEU A 57 -12.50 -16.40 13.73
CA LEU A 57 -12.48 -17.81 13.39
C LEU A 57 -11.61 -18.65 14.35
N LEU A 58 -10.72 -18.01 15.13
CA LEU A 58 -9.92 -18.67 16.17
C LEU A 58 -10.78 -18.91 17.41
N LYS A 59 -11.71 -19.86 17.32
CA LYS A 59 -12.63 -20.24 18.40
C LYS A 59 -12.98 -21.71 18.29
N GLU A 60 -13.45 -22.28 19.40
CA GLU A 60 -13.91 -23.67 19.48
C GLU A 60 -14.96 -24.00 18.43
N GLY A 61 -14.91 -25.22 17.91
CA GLY A 61 -15.84 -25.79 16.95
C GLY A 61 -15.60 -25.39 15.48
N VAL A 62 -14.66 -24.49 15.19
CA VAL A 62 -14.29 -24.15 13.81
C VAL A 62 -13.40 -25.27 13.22
N SER A 63 -13.63 -25.65 11.97
CA SER A 63 -12.84 -26.72 11.35
C SER A 63 -11.44 -26.23 10.99
N ARG A 64 -10.47 -27.15 11.10
CA ARG A 64 -9.07 -26.93 10.69
C ARG A 64 -8.94 -26.38 9.27
N ALA A 65 -9.76 -26.88 8.33
CA ALA A 65 -9.73 -26.43 6.94
C ALA A 65 -10.05 -24.94 6.78
N VAL A 66 -10.98 -24.40 7.60
CA VAL A 66 -11.32 -22.98 7.63
C VAL A 66 -10.13 -22.16 8.14
N LEU A 67 -9.44 -22.60 9.21
CA LEU A 67 -8.26 -21.91 9.71
C LEU A 67 -7.14 -21.87 8.68
N ILE A 68 -6.87 -22.98 8.00
CA ILE A 68 -5.86 -23.04 6.93
C ILE A 68 -6.21 -22.10 5.76
N SER A 69 -7.48 -22.06 5.39
CA SER A 69 -7.95 -21.17 4.32
C SER A 69 -7.77 -19.69 4.65
N GLU A 70 -7.94 -19.29 5.91
CA GLU A 70 -7.82 -17.89 6.35
C GLU A 70 -6.37 -17.51 6.68
N PHE A 71 -5.69 -18.33 7.49
CA PHE A 71 -4.38 -17.98 8.05
C PHE A 71 -3.20 -18.58 7.26
N GLY A 72 -3.48 -19.51 6.33
CA GLY A 72 -2.46 -20.28 5.63
C GLY A 72 -2.05 -21.53 6.38
N ALA A 73 -1.02 -22.25 5.87
CA ALA A 73 -0.51 -23.45 6.52
C ALA A 73 0.11 -23.12 7.89
N PRO A 74 -0.08 -23.98 8.91
CA PRO A 74 0.57 -23.80 10.19
C PRO A 74 2.09 -23.90 10.04
N VAL A 75 2.83 -23.12 10.80
CA VAL A 75 4.31 -23.14 10.84
C VAL A 75 4.85 -24.33 11.63
N ILE A 76 4.06 -24.86 12.56
CA ILE A 76 4.31 -26.08 13.33
C ILE A 76 3.03 -26.90 13.37
N SER A 77 3.16 -28.22 13.21
CA SER A 77 2.07 -29.17 13.40
C SER A 77 2.63 -30.39 14.13
N GLU A 78 2.12 -30.69 15.31
CA GLU A 78 2.60 -31.77 16.20
C GLU A 78 1.42 -32.58 16.73
N TYR A 79 1.67 -33.86 16.98
CA TYR A 79 0.78 -34.71 17.75
C TYR A 79 1.36 -34.97 19.14
N LYS A 80 0.58 -34.71 20.17
CA LYS A 80 0.95 -34.94 21.56
C LYS A 80 -0.27 -35.45 22.32
N ASN A 81 -0.13 -36.61 23.00
CA ASN A 81 -1.21 -37.25 23.76
C ASN A 81 -2.50 -37.43 22.89
N ASP A 82 -2.34 -37.94 21.68
CA ASP A 82 -3.40 -38.15 20.69
C ASP A 82 -4.16 -36.91 20.23
N LYS A 83 -3.70 -35.72 20.64
CA LYS A 83 -4.21 -34.43 20.14
C LYS A 83 -3.24 -33.78 19.16
N ARG A 84 -3.80 -33.18 18.11
CA ARG A 84 -3.05 -32.34 17.19
C ARG A 84 -2.92 -30.93 17.76
N PHE A 85 -1.70 -30.38 17.73
CA PHE A 85 -1.39 -29.00 18.05
C PHE A 85 -0.77 -28.33 16.83
N GLU A 86 -1.26 -27.16 16.47
CA GLU A 86 -0.73 -26.38 15.36
C GLU A 86 -0.48 -24.94 15.80
N ILE A 87 0.57 -24.33 15.24
CA ILE A 87 0.87 -22.91 15.44
C ILE A 87 0.66 -22.20 14.11
N PHE A 88 -0.27 -21.25 14.11
CA PHE A 88 -0.49 -20.32 13.01
C PHE A 88 0.24 -19.01 13.32
N LYS A 89 1.12 -18.60 12.40
CA LYS A 89 1.82 -17.32 12.46
C LYS A 89 1.46 -16.51 11.24
N PHE A 90 0.94 -15.30 11.46
CA PHE A 90 0.49 -14.43 10.39
C PHE A 90 0.62 -12.96 10.78
N VAL A 91 0.60 -12.08 9.80
CA VAL A 91 0.55 -10.64 10.01
C VAL A 91 -0.92 -10.20 9.99
N GLN A 92 -1.38 -9.63 11.09
CA GLN A 92 -2.67 -8.99 11.19
C GLN A 92 -2.58 -7.60 10.57
N GLY A 93 -3.14 -7.47 9.38
CA GLY A 93 -3.08 -6.24 8.62
C GLY A 93 -4.33 -5.37 8.75
N TYR A 94 -4.62 -4.63 7.70
CA TYR A 94 -5.64 -3.59 7.68
C TYR A 94 -6.80 -3.95 6.75
N SER A 95 -8.00 -3.48 7.09
CA SER A 95 -9.17 -3.64 6.23
C SER A 95 -8.96 -2.93 4.89
N THR A 96 -9.62 -3.42 3.84
CA THR A 96 -9.57 -2.82 2.50
C THR A 96 -9.95 -1.33 2.53
N GLY A 97 -10.95 -0.96 3.34
CA GLY A 97 -11.36 0.43 3.52
C GLY A 97 -10.27 1.30 4.16
N ALA A 98 -9.56 0.80 5.17
CA ALA A 98 -8.46 1.52 5.80
C ALA A 98 -7.29 1.72 4.82
N LYS A 99 -6.92 0.67 4.07
CA LYS A 99 -5.88 0.75 3.03
C LYS A 99 -6.25 1.75 1.93
N ALA A 100 -7.49 1.67 1.42
CA ALA A 100 -7.98 2.58 0.39
C ALA A 100 -8.05 4.03 0.88
N GLY A 101 -8.51 4.27 2.11
CA GLY A 101 -8.56 5.60 2.71
C GLY A 101 -7.17 6.23 2.86
N ARG A 102 -6.19 5.45 3.32
CA ARG A 102 -4.78 5.91 3.43
C ARG A 102 -4.16 6.18 2.05
N ALA A 103 -4.36 5.28 1.08
CA ALA A 103 -3.88 5.48 -0.28
C ALA A 103 -4.49 6.75 -0.91
N PHE A 104 -5.78 6.98 -0.71
CA PHE A 104 -6.45 8.21 -1.18
C PHE A 104 -5.88 9.46 -0.50
N PHE A 105 -5.68 9.43 0.82
CA PHE A 105 -5.09 10.54 1.57
C PHE A 105 -3.68 10.87 1.08
N HIS A 106 -2.82 9.87 0.92
CA HIS A 106 -1.47 10.06 0.38
C HIS A 106 -1.49 10.63 -1.03
N GLY A 107 -2.37 10.14 -1.90
CA GLY A 107 -2.53 10.66 -3.25
C GLY A 107 -2.96 12.13 -3.26
N ALA A 108 -3.97 12.48 -2.47
CA ALA A 108 -4.45 13.85 -2.35
C ALA A 108 -3.38 14.80 -1.77
N ALA A 109 -2.67 14.36 -0.72
CA ALA A 109 -1.60 15.14 -0.09
C ALA A 109 -0.41 15.32 -1.05
N SER A 110 -0.02 14.30 -1.81
CA SER A 110 1.04 14.39 -2.82
C SER A 110 0.68 15.37 -3.92
N VAL A 111 -0.54 15.37 -4.42
CA VAL A 111 -1.01 16.35 -5.41
C VAL A 111 -1.00 17.77 -4.82
N ALA A 112 -1.55 17.95 -3.62
CA ALA A 112 -1.62 19.27 -2.96
C ALA A 112 -0.24 19.87 -2.66
N THR A 113 0.77 19.03 -2.42
CA THR A 113 2.14 19.47 -2.08
C THR A 113 3.13 19.33 -3.25
N LEU A 114 2.64 19.09 -4.47
CA LEU A 114 3.48 18.86 -5.67
C LEU A 114 4.54 17.76 -5.45
N GLY A 115 4.16 16.70 -4.73
CA GLY A 115 5.01 15.55 -4.44
C GLY A 115 5.90 15.66 -3.20
N LEU A 116 5.99 16.82 -2.54
CA LEU A 116 6.79 16.97 -1.31
C LEU A 116 6.27 16.11 -0.16
N TRP A 117 4.99 15.70 -0.20
CA TRP A 117 4.40 14.79 0.77
C TRP A 117 5.14 13.44 0.87
N GLU A 118 5.74 12.96 -0.22
CA GLU A 118 6.44 11.68 -0.22
C GLU A 118 7.64 11.62 0.75
N LEU A 119 8.24 12.76 1.09
CA LEU A 119 9.31 12.82 2.08
C LEU A 119 8.85 12.40 3.48
N VAL A 120 7.56 12.52 3.77
CA VAL A 120 6.93 12.15 5.05
C VAL A 120 6.04 10.93 4.89
N GLY A 121 5.25 10.87 3.83
CA GLY A 121 4.26 9.82 3.58
C GLY A 121 4.90 8.44 3.39
N THR A 122 5.99 8.36 2.64
CA THR A 122 6.69 7.08 2.41
C THR A 122 7.33 6.52 3.69
N PRO A 123 8.10 7.26 4.50
CA PRO A 123 8.58 6.76 5.79
C PRO A 123 7.45 6.40 6.76
N ALA A 124 6.35 7.16 6.79
CA ALA A 124 5.21 6.85 7.65
C ALA A 124 4.59 5.49 7.30
N GLU A 125 4.43 5.17 6.00
CA GLU A 125 3.86 3.88 5.57
C GLU A 125 4.73 2.67 5.94
N ILE A 126 6.03 2.82 6.11
CA ILE A 126 6.92 1.75 6.57
C ILE A 126 6.52 1.26 7.97
N THR A 127 5.96 2.12 8.81
CA THR A 127 5.54 1.76 10.18
C THR A 127 4.23 0.97 10.22
N PHE A 128 3.45 0.95 9.13
CA PHE A 128 2.15 0.29 9.04
C PHE A 128 2.25 -1.10 8.40
N ASN A 129 3.16 -1.95 8.87
CA ASN A 129 3.35 -3.31 8.34
C ASN A 129 2.41 -4.35 8.95
N GLY A 130 1.48 -3.94 9.81
CA GLY A 130 0.61 -4.83 10.58
C GLY A 130 1.30 -5.41 11.81
N ASP A 131 0.53 -6.11 12.64
CA ASP A 131 1.02 -6.78 13.85
C ASP A 131 1.30 -8.26 13.57
N GLU A 132 2.48 -8.75 13.91
CA GLU A 132 2.77 -10.18 13.84
C GLU A 132 2.07 -10.90 15.01
N MET A 133 1.29 -11.92 14.69
CA MET A 133 0.52 -12.70 15.65
C MET A 133 0.82 -14.18 15.51
N ALA A 134 0.92 -14.89 16.64
CA ALA A 134 1.05 -16.33 16.67
C ALA A 134 0.04 -16.94 17.64
N PHE A 135 -0.74 -17.90 17.15
CA PHE A 135 -1.73 -18.65 17.91
C PHE A 135 -1.42 -20.14 17.90
N GLN A 136 -1.47 -20.76 19.05
CA GLN A 136 -1.51 -22.20 19.16
C GLN A 136 -2.96 -22.66 19.18
N VAL A 137 -3.27 -23.67 18.36
CA VAL A 137 -4.60 -24.27 18.25
C VAL A 137 -4.46 -25.76 18.52
N SER A 138 -5.31 -26.30 19.36
CA SER A 138 -5.50 -27.75 19.49
C SER A 138 -6.82 -28.18 18.84
N TYR A 139 -6.88 -29.43 18.42
CA TYR A 139 -8.04 -30.00 17.74
C TYR A 139 -8.57 -31.24 18.44
N ASP A 140 -9.87 -31.46 18.31
CA ASP A 140 -10.53 -32.71 18.68
C ASP A 140 -10.34 -33.80 17.61
N GLU A 141 -10.94 -34.97 17.84
CA GLU A 141 -10.90 -36.14 16.93
C GLU A 141 -11.55 -35.89 15.57
N ASN A 142 -12.36 -34.83 15.43
CA ASN A 142 -13.06 -34.46 14.20
C ASN A 142 -12.35 -33.31 13.46
N ASP A 143 -11.11 -32.97 13.82
CA ASP A 143 -10.37 -31.81 13.30
C ASP A 143 -11.12 -30.48 13.52
N LEU A 144 -11.90 -30.36 14.60
CA LEU A 144 -12.49 -29.13 15.05
C LEU A 144 -11.62 -28.50 16.15
N VAL A 145 -11.54 -27.18 16.17
CA VAL A 145 -10.83 -26.43 17.22
C VAL A 145 -11.38 -26.76 18.59
N ASP A 146 -10.52 -27.22 19.49
CA ASP A 146 -10.80 -27.53 20.91
C ASP A 146 -10.34 -26.38 21.80
N GLU A 147 -9.11 -25.87 21.59
CA GLU A 147 -8.55 -24.75 22.36
C GLU A 147 -7.72 -23.83 21.49
N VAL A 148 -7.78 -22.52 21.77
CA VAL A 148 -6.97 -21.49 21.12
C VAL A 148 -6.20 -20.69 22.16
N LYS A 149 -4.90 -20.55 21.99
CA LYS A 149 -4.02 -19.78 22.87
C LYS A 149 -3.15 -18.80 22.07
N LEU A 150 -3.22 -17.52 22.42
CA LEU A 150 -2.30 -16.51 21.89
C LEU A 150 -0.91 -16.75 22.47
N ILE A 151 0.11 -16.89 21.61
CA ILE A 151 1.53 -17.09 22.01
C ILE A 151 2.25 -15.77 21.98
N THR A 152 2.16 -15.04 20.85
CA THR A 152 2.90 -13.80 20.62
C THR A 152 2.02 -12.81 19.86
N LYS A 153 2.15 -11.53 20.25
CA LYS A 153 1.70 -10.37 19.49
C LYS A 153 2.81 -9.33 19.56
N GLU A 154 3.35 -8.94 18.40
CA GLU A 154 4.30 -7.85 18.20
C GLU A 154 3.71 -6.73 17.35
#